data_0e8dd30d65c110c333bf38734ee3a691
#
_entry.id   0e8dd30d65c110c333bf38734ee3a691
#
_cell.length_a   1.000
_cell.length_b   1.000
_cell.length_c   1.000
_cell.angle_alpha   90.00
_cell.angle_beta   90.00
_cell.angle_gamma   90.00
#
_symmetry.space_group_name_H-M   'P 1'
#
loop_
_entity.id
_entity.type
_entity.pdbx_description
1 polymer ?
#
loop_
_entity_poly.entity_id
_entity_poly.type
_entity_poly.pdbx_seq_one_letter_code
_entity_poly.pdbx_strand_id
1 'polypeptide(L)'
;MLRSQNNQQQLIPLKKLSVVATIRSFAADVTITQLFRNDETTHIEAVYCFPIEEQAAIYNFIARIDDREIIAQLKEKATAQKEYSQALQSGHGAYLLEQDEKSQDNFIINVGALPPGKECQVVISYVTELSLVEDGKKIRFVVPTTIAPRYNPSQGGLGSPAGTTSKYVQSTPYTIDYHCQVEKFEIAGISSPSHPIQIDFSQQDFYKVTFAQQNTHLDRDIIVDTQLAESRSNTILAVESNAVMASFTPNEQDCQRTKDNKDITNEFIFVVDCSGSMDEENKIELARQAMLLFLKSLPVNCHLNIVRFGSNHQSLFSETTAVYNEVNAQNAEQLTKXLLEKI
;
A
#
# COMPACT_ATOMS: atom_id res chain seq x y z
N MET A 1 13.96 -7.94 2.26
CA MET A 1 15.39 -8.31 2.40
C MET A 1 15.53 -9.66 3.05
N LEU A 2 16.41 -10.50 2.51
CA LEU A 2 16.75 -11.80 3.11
C LEU A 2 17.93 -11.64 4.05
N ARG A 3 17.85 -12.21 5.25
CA ARG A 3 18.86 -12.06 6.31
C ARG A 3 19.29 -13.39 6.91
N SER A 4 20.50 -13.41 7.46
CA SER A 4 20.98 -14.49 8.33
C SER A 4 20.53 -14.23 9.78
N GLN A 5 20.07 -15.28 10.45
CA GLN A 5 19.72 -15.22 11.88
C GLN A 5 20.92 -15.31 12.82
N ASN A 6 22.09 -15.63 12.31
CA ASN A 6 23.30 -15.67 13.14
C ASN A 6 23.81 -14.25 13.45
N ASN A 7 24.42 -14.11 14.63
CA ASN A 7 24.83 -12.86 15.29
C ASN A 7 25.66 -11.85 14.45
N GLN A 8 25.92 -12.13 13.19
CA GLN A 8 26.43 -11.16 12.22
C GLN A 8 25.35 -10.92 11.18
N GLN A 9 24.81 -9.71 11.18
CA GLN A 9 23.77 -9.28 10.23
C GLN A 9 24.33 -9.25 8.80
N GLN A 10 24.37 -10.40 8.16
CA GLN A 10 24.76 -10.49 6.75
C GLN A 10 23.50 -10.47 5.88
N LEU A 11 23.44 -9.54 4.97
CA LEU A 11 22.38 -9.44 3.96
C LEU A 11 22.66 -10.45 2.85
N ILE A 12 21.66 -11.26 2.53
CA ILE A 12 21.73 -12.15 1.38
C ILE A 12 21.47 -11.29 0.13
N PRO A 13 22.43 -11.23 -0.81
CA PRO A 13 22.29 -10.35 -1.96
C PRO A 13 21.11 -10.73 -2.85
N LEU A 14 20.29 -9.74 -3.17
CA LEU A 14 19.31 -9.84 -4.26
C LEU A 14 20.09 -9.81 -5.59
N LYS A 15 19.84 -10.78 -6.46
CA LYS A 15 20.54 -10.92 -7.77
C LYS A 15 19.64 -10.48 -8.91
N LYS A 16 18.33 -10.71 -8.80
CA LYS A 16 17.38 -10.36 -9.85
C LYS A 16 16.04 -9.99 -9.21
N LEU A 17 15.41 -8.98 -9.77
CA LEU A 17 14.04 -8.57 -9.46
C LEU A 17 13.23 -8.56 -10.75
N SER A 18 12.05 -9.15 -10.72
CA SER A 18 11.07 -9.01 -11.80
C SER A 18 9.74 -8.55 -11.22
N VAL A 19 9.14 -7.56 -11.85
CA VAL A 19 7.79 -7.07 -11.50
C VAL A 19 6.92 -7.21 -12.75
N VAL A 20 5.88 -7.99 -12.63
CA VAL A 20 4.86 -8.14 -13.68
C VAL A 20 3.54 -7.64 -13.10
N ALA A 21 2.92 -6.68 -13.76
CA ALA A 21 1.66 -6.11 -13.31
C ALA A 21 0.64 -6.11 -14.45
N THR A 22 -0.63 -6.31 -14.12
CA THR A 22 -1.76 -6.12 -15.04
C THR A 22 -2.75 -5.18 -14.39
N ILE A 23 -2.95 -4.02 -15.02
CA ILE A 23 -3.88 -2.99 -14.56
C ILE A 23 -5.16 -3.10 -15.37
N ARG A 24 -6.27 -3.28 -14.66
CA ARG A 24 -7.62 -3.27 -15.22
C ARG A 24 -8.48 -2.34 -14.38
N SER A 25 -8.99 -1.28 -15.01
CA SER A 25 -9.79 -0.29 -14.30
C SER A 25 -9.02 0.23 -13.06
N PHE A 26 -9.59 0.14 -11.87
CA PHE A 26 -9.04 0.62 -10.61
C PHE A 26 -8.34 -0.45 -9.80
N ALA A 27 -7.93 -1.56 -10.43
CA ALA A 27 -7.26 -2.65 -9.76
C ALA A 27 -5.99 -3.07 -10.51
N ALA A 28 -5.00 -3.51 -9.75
CA ALA A 28 -3.79 -4.13 -10.30
C ALA A 28 -3.60 -5.53 -9.73
N ASP A 29 -3.27 -6.46 -10.61
CA ASP A 29 -2.77 -7.79 -10.26
C ASP A 29 -1.25 -7.75 -10.45
N VAL A 30 -0.48 -8.01 -9.41
CA VAL A 30 0.96 -7.80 -9.39
C VAL A 30 1.65 -9.09 -8.95
N THR A 31 2.67 -9.49 -9.71
CA THR A 31 3.58 -10.58 -9.33
C THR A 31 5.00 -10.04 -9.22
N ILE A 32 5.60 -10.16 -8.05
CA ILE A 32 6.98 -9.80 -7.77
C ILE A 32 7.78 -11.09 -7.65
N THR A 33 8.84 -11.22 -8.42
CA THR A 33 9.78 -12.34 -8.35
C THR A 33 11.15 -11.80 -7.96
N GLN A 34 11.71 -12.34 -6.88
CA GLN A 34 13.01 -11.95 -6.35
C GLN A 34 13.92 -13.17 -6.29
N LEU A 35 15.13 -13.04 -6.81
CA LEU A 35 16.14 -14.10 -6.79
C LEU A 35 17.28 -13.68 -5.85
N PHE A 36 17.48 -14.44 -4.81
CA PHE A 36 18.54 -14.27 -3.82
C PHE A 36 19.55 -15.41 -3.96
N ARG A 37 20.79 -15.17 -3.55
CA ARG A 37 21.83 -16.20 -3.56
C ARG A 37 22.65 -16.15 -2.27
N ASN A 38 22.91 -17.32 -1.69
CA ASN A 38 23.81 -17.44 -0.55
C ASN A 38 25.25 -17.52 -1.05
N ASP A 39 25.99 -16.42 -0.97
CA ASP A 39 27.40 -16.37 -1.37
C ASP A 39 28.36 -16.73 -0.22
N GLU A 40 27.83 -17.11 0.96
CA GLU A 40 28.63 -17.54 2.10
C GLU A 40 29.03 -19.02 2.01
N THR A 41 29.97 -19.43 2.87
CA THR A 41 30.48 -20.81 2.91
C THR A 41 29.65 -21.70 3.86
N THR A 42 28.67 -21.12 4.57
CA THR A 42 27.83 -21.83 5.56
C THR A 42 26.35 -21.73 5.19
N HIS A 43 25.54 -22.62 5.75
CA HIS A 43 24.08 -22.52 5.65
C HIS A 43 23.60 -21.25 6.34
N ILE A 44 22.67 -20.54 5.72
CA ILE A 44 22.09 -19.31 6.26
C ILE A 44 20.60 -19.54 6.51
N GLU A 45 20.17 -19.30 7.74
CA GLU A 45 18.75 -19.10 8.04
C GLU A 45 18.43 -17.65 7.70
N ALA A 46 17.41 -17.45 6.89
CA ALA A 46 17.12 -16.16 6.33
C ALA A 46 15.72 -15.67 6.74
N VAL A 47 15.62 -14.40 7.03
CA VAL A 47 14.34 -13.71 7.22
C VAL A 47 14.17 -12.70 6.08
N TYR A 48 13.07 -12.80 5.39
CA TYR A 48 12.72 -11.88 4.31
C TYR A 48 11.57 -10.99 4.76
N CYS A 49 11.77 -9.68 4.61
CA CYS A 49 10.78 -8.68 4.96
C CYS A 49 10.46 -7.86 3.71
N PHE A 50 9.19 -7.66 3.42
CA PHE A 50 8.79 -6.86 2.28
C PHE A 50 7.52 -6.05 2.60
N PRO A 51 7.45 -4.81 2.12
CA PRO A 51 6.24 -4.02 2.22
C PRO A 51 5.30 -4.33 1.07
N ILE A 52 4.03 -4.27 1.35
CA ILE A 52 2.93 -4.28 0.39
C ILE A 52 1.95 -3.20 0.83
N GLU A 53 1.26 -2.57 -0.07
CA GLU A 53 0.21 -1.61 0.28
C GLU A 53 -0.81 -2.24 1.23
N GLU A 54 -1.23 -1.49 2.23
CA GLU A 54 -2.13 -1.96 3.27
C GLU A 54 -3.42 -2.61 2.73
N GLN A 55 -3.91 -2.09 1.61
CA GLN A 55 -5.14 -2.58 0.97
C GLN A 55 -4.90 -3.76 0.04
N ALA A 56 -3.65 -4.18 -0.13
CA ALA A 56 -3.33 -5.28 -1.03
C ALA A 56 -3.67 -6.64 -0.40
N ALA A 57 -4.25 -7.52 -1.20
CA ALA A 57 -4.58 -8.89 -0.82
C ALA A 57 -3.61 -9.86 -1.50
N ILE A 58 -2.73 -10.47 -0.71
CA ILE A 58 -1.82 -11.52 -1.19
C ILE A 58 -2.63 -12.79 -1.42
N TYR A 59 -2.53 -13.36 -2.62
CA TYR A 59 -3.22 -14.61 -2.94
C TYR A 59 -2.27 -15.75 -3.30
N ASN A 60 -0.98 -15.44 -3.51
CA ASN A 60 0.00 -16.47 -3.87
C ASN A 60 1.37 -16.11 -3.30
N PHE A 61 2.02 -17.11 -2.69
CA PHE A 61 3.40 -17.04 -2.24
C PHE A 61 4.09 -18.36 -2.53
N ILE A 62 5.21 -18.29 -3.26
CA ILE A 62 6.00 -19.47 -3.63
C ILE A 62 7.47 -19.20 -3.30
N ALA A 63 8.12 -20.14 -2.64
CA ALA A 63 9.57 -20.16 -2.47
C ALA A 63 10.15 -21.35 -3.21
N ARG A 64 11.17 -21.10 -4.05
CA ARG A 64 11.88 -22.15 -4.80
C ARG A 64 13.34 -22.16 -4.40
N ILE A 65 13.80 -23.30 -3.94
CA ILE A 65 15.21 -23.53 -3.60
C ILE A 65 15.65 -24.84 -4.29
N ASP A 66 16.60 -24.74 -5.18
CA ASP A 66 16.99 -25.88 -6.04
C ASP A 66 15.77 -26.44 -6.80
N ASP A 67 15.55 -27.74 -6.70
CA ASP A 67 14.44 -28.44 -7.35
C ASP A 67 13.17 -28.49 -6.47
N ARG A 68 13.20 -27.83 -5.33
CA ARG A 68 12.06 -27.82 -4.40
C ARG A 68 11.25 -26.54 -4.55
N GLU A 69 9.97 -26.72 -4.75
CA GLU A 69 8.99 -25.64 -4.77
C GLU A 69 8.08 -25.77 -3.54
N ILE A 70 7.94 -24.69 -2.82
CA ILE A 70 7.09 -24.62 -1.64
C ILE A 70 6.03 -23.55 -1.91
N ILE A 71 4.79 -23.99 -1.99
CA ILE A 71 3.63 -23.13 -2.18
C ILE A 71 2.99 -22.92 -0.81
N ALA A 72 2.88 -21.67 -0.39
CA ALA A 72 2.29 -21.36 0.91
C ALA A 72 0.80 -21.68 0.95
N GLN A 73 0.36 -22.16 2.10
CA GLN A 73 -1.06 -22.38 2.38
C GLN A 73 -1.52 -21.38 3.43
N LEU A 74 -2.63 -20.74 3.17
CA LEU A 74 -3.24 -19.81 4.11
C LEU A 74 -3.79 -20.60 5.31
N LYS A 75 -3.36 -20.24 6.51
CA LYS A 75 -3.76 -20.89 7.77
C LYS A 75 -3.93 -19.85 8.87
N GLU A 76 -4.68 -20.20 9.90
CA GLU A 76 -4.72 -19.41 11.12
C GLU A 76 -3.30 -19.27 11.70
N LYS A 77 -2.94 -18.05 12.14
CA LYS A 77 -1.57 -17.69 12.56
C LYS A 77 -0.99 -18.67 13.59
N ALA A 78 -1.74 -18.97 14.66
CA ALA A 78 -1.26 -19.88 15.72
C ALA A 78 -0.99 -21.30 15.20
N THR A 79 -1.84 -21.79 14.31
CA THR A 79 -1.67 -23.10 13.67
C THR A 79 -0.44 -23.12 12.76
N ALA A 80 -0.27 -22.08 11.94
CA ALA A 80 0.88 -21.95 11.03
C ALA A 80 2.20 -21.91 11.81
N GLN A 81 2.27 -21.12 12.88
CA GLN A 81 3.46 -21.01 13.74
C GLN A 81 3.82 -22.35 14.41
N LYS A 82 2.81 -23.08 14.87
CA LYS A 82 3.01 -24.40 15.49
C LYS A 82 3.56 -25.41 14.49
N GLU A 83 2.98 -25.50 13.31
CA GLU A 83 3.45 -26.39 12.24
C GLU A 83 4.88 -26.04 11.80
N TYR A 84 5.18 -24.76 11.65
CA TYR A 84 6.51 -24.27 11.32
C TYR A 84 7.54 -24.74 12.36
N SER A 85 7.25 -24.52 13.64
CA SER A 85 8.13 -24.90 14.74
C SER A 85 8.36 -26.42 14.79
N GLN A 86 7.31 -27.21 14.59
CA GLN A 86 7.39 -28.69 14.57
C GLN A 86 8.25 -29.17 13.39
N ALA A 87 8.10 -28.58 12.21
CA ALA A 87 8.90 -28.94 11.04
C ALA A 87 10.39 -28.68 11.28
N LEU A 88 10.73 -27.52 11.86
CA LEU A 88 12.12 -27.19 12.21
C LEU A 88 12.70 -28.15 13.23
N GLN A 89 11.95 -28.51 14.31
CA GLN A 89 12.39 -29.45 15.32
C GLN A 89 12.63 -30.84 14.73
N SER A 90 11.89 -31.20 13.68
CA SER A 90 12.06 -32.47 12.97
C SER A 90 13.18 -32.44 11.93
N GLY A 91 13.92 -31.35 11.84
CA GLY A 91 15.01 -31.18 10.88
C GLY A 91 14.56 -30.90 9.44
N HIS A 92 13.30 -30.57 9.23
CA HIS A 92 12.77 -30.23 7.91
C HIS A 92 12.92 -28.74 7.63
N GLY A 93 13.22 -28.37 6.40
CA GLY A 93 13.13 -27.00 5.93
C GLY A 93 11.68 -26.55 5.98
N ALA A 94 11.43 -25.35 6.52
CA ALA A 94 10.09 -24.82 6.65
C ALA A 94 10.07 -23.34 6.29
N TYR A 95 8.89 -22.84 5.92
CA TYR A 95 8.70 -21.46 5.51
C TYR A 95 7.42 -20.95 6.16
N LEU A 96 7.48 -19.75 6.69
CA LEU A 96 6.34 -19.12 7.34
C LEU A 96 6.24 -17.67 6.86
N LEU A 97 5.12 -17.34 6.27
CA LEU A 97 4.77 -15.96 5.91
C LEU A 97 3.80 -15.42 6.95
N GLU A 98 4.15 -14.30 7.56
CA GLU A 98 3.32 -13.63 8.55
C GLU A 98 3.24 -12.13 8.24
N GLN A 99 2.07 -11.54 8.51
CA GLN A 99 1.93 -10.09 8.57
C GLN A 99 2.52 -9.59 9.90
N ASP A 100 3.28 -8.50 9.86
CA ASP A 100 3.87 -7.92 11.06
C ASP A 100 2.75 -7.35 11.96
N GLU A 101 2.81 -7.65 13.25
CA GLU A 101 1.82 -7.18 14.23
C GLU A 101 1.86 -5.67 14.45
N LYS A 102 2.99 -5.04 14.18
CA LYS A 102 3.19 -3.60 14.41
C LYS A 102 2.98 -2.75 13.15
N SER A 103 2.93 -3.39 11.99
CA SER A 103 2.86 -2.69 10.71
C SER A 103 2.13 -3.57 9.71
N GLN A 104 0.88 -3.25 9.44
CA GLN A 104 0.00 -4.07 8.60
C GLN A 104 0.44 -4.10 7.14
N ASP A 105 1.29 -3.17 6.73
CA ASP A 105 1.85 -3.11 5.38
C ASP A 105 3.14 -3.93 5.22
N ASN A 106 3.63 -4.60 6.26
CA ASN A 106 4.86 -5.40 6.20
C ASN A 106 4.59 -6.88 6.41
N PHE A 107 5.22 -7.69 5.59
CA PHE A 107 5.16 -9.13 5.64
C PHE A 107 6.54 -9.70 5.92
N ILE A 108 6.61 -10.69 6.79
CA ILE A 108 7.84 -11.33 7.24
C ILE A 108 7.79 -12.79 6.82
N ILE A 109 8.82 -13.24 6.14
CA ILE A 109 8.96 -14.64 5.74
C ILE A 109 10.22 -15.20 6.36
N ASN A 110 10.07 -16.29 7.08
CA ASN A 110 11.17 -17.07 7.59
C ASN A 110 11.51 -18.16 6.59
N VAL A 111 12.72 -18.11 6.04
CA VAL A 111 13.23 -19.06 5.06
C VAL A 111 14.23 -19.98 5.80
N GLY A 112 13.93 -21.23 5.91
CA GLY A 112 14.82 -22.22 6.54
C GLY A 112 16.13 -22.37 5.76
N ALA A 113 17.11 -23.00 6.36
CA ALA A 113 18.51 -23.06 5.95
C ALA A 113 18.77 -23.11 4.43
N LEU A 114 19.27 -22.00 3.88
CA LEU A 114 19.72 -21.89 2.49
C LEU A 114 21.20 -22.34 2.40
N PRO A 115 21.51 -23.41 1.67
CA PRO A 115 22.88 -23.91 1.61
C PRO A 115 23.85 -22.97 0.87
N PRO A 116 25.17 -23.13 1.09
CA PRO A 116 26.17 -22.36 0.37
C PRO A 116 26.06 -22.48 -1.16
N GLY A 117 26.19 -21.34 -1.84
CA GLY A 117 26.17 -21.27 -3.29
C GLY A 117 24.77 -21.44 -3.92
N LYS A 118 23.75 -21.69 -3.12
CA LYS A 118 22.39 -21.93 -3.62
C LYS A 118 21.58 -20.66 -3.76
N GLU A 119 20.59 -20.73 -4.65
CA GLU A 119 19.66 -19.64 -4.92
C GLU A 119 18.31 -19.92 -4.28
N CYS A 120 17.65 -18.85 -3.86
CA CYS A 120 16.28 -18.85 -3.39
C CYS A 120 15.48 -17.86 -4.23
N GLN A 121 14.47 -18.37 -4.94
CA GLN A 121 13.52 -17.53 -5.65
C GLN A 121 12.26 -17.37 -4.81
N VAL A 122 11.88 -16.13 -4.56
CA VAL A 122 10.63 -15.79 -3.85
C VAL A 122 9.67 -15.16 -4.86
N VAL A 123 8.48 -15.70 -4.97
CA VAL A 123 7.40 -15.19 -5.82
C VAL A 123 6.22 -14.81 -4.95
N ILE A 124 5.77 -13.58 -5.09
CA ILE A 124 4.62 -13.03 -4.34
C ILE A 124 3.65 -12.48 -5.36
N SER A 125 2.39 -12.91 -5.28
CA SER A 125 1.33 -12.34 -6.11
C SER A 125 0.24 -11.74 -5.23
N TYR A 126 -0.20 -10.54 -5.59
CA TYR A 126 -1.24 -9.81 -4.85
C TYR A 126 -2.10 -8.98 -5.80
N VAL A 127 -3.29 -8.65 -5.33
CA VAL A 127 -4.16 -7.68 -5.98
C VAL A 127 -4.30 -6.46 -5.08
N THR A 128 -4.39 -5.28 -5.68
CA THR A 128 -4.56 -4.04 -4.94
C THR A 128 -5.48 -3.07 -5.69
N GLU A 129 -6.17 -2.23 -4.94
CA GLU A 129 -6.90 -1.09 -5.51
C GLU A 129 -5.90 0.01 -5.87
N LEU A 130 -6.24 0.82 -6.88
CA LEU A 130 -5.40 1.89 -7.37
C LEU A 130 -5.99 3.25 -7.01
N SER A 131 -5.13 4.19 -6.64
CA SER A 131 -5.53 5.52 -6.23
C SER A 131 -5.87 6.40 -7.43
N LEU A 132 -6.94 7.19 -7.28
CA LEU A 132 -7.23 8.29 -8.17
C LEU A 132 -6.44 9.52 -7.73
N VAL A 133 -5.77 10.16 -8.68
CA VAL A 133 -5.00 11.38 -8.46
C VAL A 133 -5.42 12.47 -9.47
N GLU A 134 -4.95 13.70 -9.27
CA GLU A 134 -5.24 14.85 -10.11
C GLU A 134 -6.77 15.04 -10.33
N ASP A 135 -7.49 15.15 -9.23
CA ASP A 135 -8.95 15.37 -9.22
C ASP A 135 -9.71 14.28 -10.00
N GLY A 136 -9.27 13.02 -9.85
CA GLY A 136 -9.93 11.88 -10.49
C GLY A 136 -9.61 11.68 -11.97
N LYS A 137 -8.63 12.42 -12.51
CA LYS A 137 -8.29 12.35 -13.94
C LYS A 137 -7.29 11.25 -14.26
N LYS A 138 -6.56 10.73 -13.25
CA LYS A 138 -5.56 9.70 -13.44
C LYS A 138 -5.69 8.61 -12.39
N ILE A 139 -5.41 7.40 -12.81
CA ILE A 139 -5.21 6.24 -11.92
C ILE A 139 -3.70 6.10 -11.73
N ARG A 140 -3.26 5.97 -10.48
CA ARG A 140 -1.84 5.83 -10.13
C ARG A 140 -1.54 4.44 -9.62
N PHE A 141 -0.57 3.79 -10.25
CA PHE A 141 0.02 2.52 -9.80
C PHE A 141 1.43 2.79 -9.28
N VAL A 142 1.75 2.25 -8.10
CA VAL A 142 3.05 2.45 -7.44
C VAL A 142 3.67 1.09 -7.09
N VAL A 143 4.96 0.94 -7.43
CA VAL A 143 5.78 -0.16 -6.91
C VAL A 143 6.85 0.47 -6.01
N PRO A 144 6.82 0.21 -4.69
CA PRO A 144 7.72 0.88 -3.76
C PRO A 144 9.16 0.41 -3.89
N THR A 145 10.12 1.31 -3.76
CA THR A 145 11.57 1.01 -3.78
C THR A 145 11.99 0.00 -2.72
N THR A 146 11.26 -0.07 -1.63
CA THR A 146 11.58 -0.94 -0.50
C THR A 146 11.57 -2.43 -0.87
N ILE A 147 10.94 -2.83 -1.97
CA ILE A 147 11.03 -4.22 -2.46
C ILE A 147 12.45 -4.59 -2.92
N ALA A 148 13.25 -3.61 -3.34
CA ALA A 148 14.63 -3.81 -3.77
C ALA A 148 15.46 -2.56 -3.49
N PRO A 149 15.65 -2.20 -2.22
CA PRO A 149 16.25 -0.91 -1.91
C PRO A 149 17.71 -0.85 -2.36
N ARG A 150 18.05 0.22 -3.07
CA ARG A 150 19.43 0.61 -3.39
C ARG A 150 20.10 1.27 -2.18
N TYR A 151 19.30 1.75 -1.27
CA TYR A 151 19.70 2.68 -0.23
C TYR A 151 19.18 2.20 1.12
N ASN A 152 20.10 2.18 2.11
CA ASN A 152 19.71 2.07 3.50
C ASN A 152 20.71 2.88 4.33
N PRO A 153 20.36 4.07 4.75
CA PRO A 153 21.29 4.94 5.47
C PRO A 153 21.67 4.34 6.82
N SER A 154 22.92 4.48 7.16
CA SER A 154 23.47 3.99 8.44
C SER A 154 22.99 4.81 9.65
N GLN A 155 22.30 5.92 9.42
CA GLN A 155 21.72 6.74 10.48
C GLN A 155 20.34 7.22 10.05
N GLY A 156 19.33 6.84 10.80
CA GLY A 156 17.97 7.30 10.61
C GLY A 156 17.28 6.77 9.35
N GLY A 157 17.73 5.65 8.84
CA GLY A 157 17.02 4.98 7.75
C GLY A 157 15.73 4.33 8.22
N LEU A 158 14.86 4.06 7.27
CA LEU A 158 13.64 3.30 7.52
C LEU A 158 14.01 2.02 8.28
N GLY A 159 13.61 1.97 9.54
CA GLY A 159 13.76 0.77 10.33
C GLY A 159 12.91 -0.33 9.72
N SER A 160 13.54 -1.40 9.24
CA SER A 160 12.80 -2.61 8.96
C SER A 160 12.12 -3.06 10.27
N PRO A 161 10.91 -3.62 10.23
CA PRO A 161 10.28 -4.19 11.43
C PRO A 161 11.16 -5.18 12.16
N ALA A 162 12.11 -5.79 11.45
CA ALA A 162 13.11 -6.69 12.02
C ALA A 162 14.37 -5.93 12.49
N GLY A 163 14.37 -4.60 12.60
CA GLY A 163 15.43 -3.80 13.23
C GLY A 163 16.72 -3.67 12.43
N THR A 164 16.67 -3.78 11.09
CA THR A 164 17.87 -3.61 10.27
C THR A 164 18.05 -2.21 9.72
N THR A 165 19.28 -1.78 9.75
CA THR A 165 19.80 -0.67 8.97
C THR A 165 20.70 -1.24 7.87
N SER A 166 20.45 -0.96 6.62
CA SER A 166 21.32 -1.35 5.53
C SER A 166 22.03 -0.14 4.92
N LYS A 167 23.23 -0.34 4.40
CA LYS A 167 24.06 0.74 3.87
C LYS A 167 23.70 1.08 2.42
N TYR A 168 23.84 2.35 2.06
CA TYR A 168 23.74 2.79 0.67
C TYR A 168 24.80 2.08 -0.18
N VAL A 169 24.37 1.56 -1.33
CA VAL A 169 25.24 0.88 -2.28
C VAL A 169 25.21 1.64 -3.60
N GLN A 170 26.37 2.11 -4.05
CA GLN A 170 26.48 2.86 -5.31
C GLN A 170 26.16 1.98 -6.54
N SER A 171 26.54 0.71 -6.50
CA SER A 171 26.18 -0.25 -7.53
C SER A 171 25.44 -1.44 -6.90
N THR A 172 24.28 -1.72 -7.39
CA THR A 172 23.48 -2.84 -6.89
C THR A 172 23.84 -4.12 -7.69
N PRO A 173 23.92 -5.27 -7.00
CA PRO A 173 24.23 -6.53 -7.68
C PRO A 173 23.03 -7.14 -8.41
N TYR A 174 21.86 -6.49 -8.36
CA TYR A 174 20.65 -7.03 -8.98
C TYR A 174 20.34 -6.32 -10.29
N THR A 175 19.62 -7.04 -11.15
CA THR A 175 18.97 -6.48 -12.35
C THR A 175 17.46 -6.44 -12.11
N ILE A 176 16.77 -5.52 -12.78
CA ILE A 176 15.33 -5.42 -12.70
C ILE A 176 14.67 -5.57 -14.08
N ASP A 177 13.68 -6.45 -14.14
CA ASP A 177 12.76 -6.58 -15.27
C ASP A 177 11.40 -6.02 -14.85
N TYR A 178 10.88 -5.05 -15.57
CA TYR A 178 9.58 -4.43 -15.30
C TYR A 178 8.67 -4.59 -16.52
N HIS A 179 7.53 -5.22 -16.32
CA HIS A 179 6.51 -5.42 -17.35
C HIS A 179 5.14 -5.07 -16.73
N CYS A 180 4.48 -4.10 -17.31
CA CYS A 180 3.14 -3.73 -16.89
C CYS A 180 2.21 -3.74 -18.11
N GLN A 181 1.08 -4.40 -17.99
CA GLN A 181 0.01 -4.39 -18.98
C GLN A 181 -1.11 -3.50 -18.48
N VAL A 182 -1.53 -2.54 -19.27
CA VAL A 182 -2.63 -1.61 -18.93
C VAL A 182 -3.75 -1.83 -19.95
N GLU A 183 -4.92 -2.22 -19.47
CA GLU A 183 -6.09 -2.48 -20.32
C GLU A 183 -6.51 -1.21 -21.07
N LYS A 184 -6.80 -1.34 -22.38
CA LYS A 184 -7.13 -0.23 -23.28
C LYS A 184 -8.57 0.28 -23.16
N PHE A 185 -9.15 0.22 -21.97
CA PHE A 185 -10.54 0.63 -21.80
C PHE A 185 -10.63 2.05 -21.20
N GLU A 186 -11.19 2.97 -21.96
CA GLU A 186 -11.44 4.37 -21.54
C GLU A 186 -10.17 5.10 -21.05
N ILE A 187 -9.03 4.85 -21.72
CA ILE A 187 -7.74 5.45 -21.38
C ILE A 187 -7.30 6.41 -22.50
N ALA A 188 -6.88 7.62 -22.12
CA ALA A 188 -6.35 8.63 -23.02
C ALA A 188 -4.82 8.55 -23.14
N GLY A 189 -4.11 8.04 -22.13
CA GLY A 189 -2.66 7.96 -22.16
C GLY A 189 -2.05 7.33 -20.93
N ILE A 190 -0.76 7.01 -21.04
CA ILE A 190 0.03 6.44 -19.94
C ILE A 190 1.32 7.25 -19.82
N SER A 191 1.74 7.54 -18.60
CA SER A 191 2.97 8.28 -18.31
C SER A 191 3.62 7.76 -17.04
N SER A 192 4.88 8.09 -16.84
CA SER A 192 5.58 7.79 -15.59
C SER A 192 6.38 9.03 -15.16
N PRO A 193 6.05 9.61 -14.01
CA PRO A 193 6.84 10.73 -13.47
C PRO A 193 8.14 10.27 -12.82
N SER A 194 8.30 8.98 -12.56
CA SER A 194 9.45 8.45 -11.82
C SER A 194 10.57 7.93 -12.73
N HIS A 195 10.23 7.17 -13.78
CA HIS A 195 11.19 6.48 -14.63
C HIS A 195 10.82 6.64 -16.11
N PRO A 196 11.81 6.77 -17.01
CA PRO A 196 11.51 6.70 -18.44
C PRO A 196 10.94 5.34 -18.83
N ILE A 197 9.77 5.36 -19.49
CA ILE A 197 9.07 4.15 -19.92
C ILE A 197 8.97 4.08 -21.45
N GLN A 198 8.82 2.87 -21.95
CA GLN A 198 8.49 2.55 -23.34
C GLN A 198 7.12 1.89 -23.34
N ILE A 199 6.27 2.32 -24.27
CA ILE A 199 4.90 1.80 -24.40
C ILE A 199 4.76 1.13 -25.77
N ASP A 200 4.37 -0.14 -25.75
CA ASP A 200 4.06 -0.89 -26.96
C ASP A 200 2.53 -0.89 -27.16
N PHE A 201 2.11 -0.36 -28.30
CA PHE A 201 0.70 -0.21 -28.68
C PHE A 201 0.19 -1.38 -29.55
N SER A 202 1.03 -2.36 -29.85
CA SER A 202 0.73 -3.39 -30.86
C SER A 202 -0.31 -4.40 -30.42
N GLN A 203 -0.47 -4.65 -29.11
CA GLN A 203 -1.46 -5.60 -28.59
C GLN A 203 -2.87 -5.03 -28.71
N GLN A 204 -3.85 -5.89 -28.91
CA GLN A 204 -5.23 -5.48 -29.16
C GLN A 204 -5.85 -4.85 -27.90
N ASP A 205 -5.75 -5.54 -26.75
CA ASP A 205 -6.53 -5.22 -25.55
C ASP A 205 -5.70 -4.48 -24.48
N PHE A 206 -4.38 -4.46 -24.60
CA PHE A 206 -3.49 -3.90 -23.60
C PHE A 206 -2.40 -3.02 -24.22
N TYR A 207 -2.01 -2.00 -23.48
CA TYR A 207 -0.72 -1.33 -23.65
C TYR A 207 0.31 -2.10 -22.83
N LYS A 208 1.45 -2.42 -23.42
CA LYS A 208 2.56 -3.04 -22.68
C LYS A 208 3.58 -1.96 -22.33
N VAL A 209 3.84 -1.78 -21.05
CA VAL A 209 4.75 -0.77 -20.50
C VAL A 209 5.99 -1.46 -19.94
N THR A 210 7.17 -0.98 -20.35
CA THR A 210 8.46 -1.45 -19.85
C THR A 210 9.37 -0.24 -19.60
N PHE A 211 10.48 -0.44 -18.91
CA PHE A 211 11.49 0.63 -18.81
C PHE A 211 12.11 0.90 -20.18
N ALA A 212 12.37 2.18 -20.47
CA ALA A 212 13.05 2.60 -21.67
C ALA A 212 14.57 2.33 -21.60
N GLN A 213 15.11 2.20 -20.40
CA GLN A 213 16.54 1.96 -20.17
C GLN A 213 16.77 0.58 -19.59
N GLN A 214 17.81 -0.10 -20.09
CA GLN A 214 18.30 -1.33 -19.48
C GLN A 214 19.09 -1.00 -18.20
N ASN A 215 19.20 -1.96 -17.29
CA ASN A 215 19.92 -1.83 -16.02
C ASN A 215 19.38 -0.72 -15.11
N THR A 216 18.06 -0.54 -15.11
CA THR A 216 17.40 0.37 -14.18
C THR A 216 17.51 -0.19 -12.75
N HIS A 217 17.74 0.69 -11.79
CA HIS A 217 17.77 0.37 -10.36
C HIS A 217 16.61 1.10 -9.67
N LEU A 218 16.08 0.49 -8.62
CA LEU A 218 15.04 1.15 -7.81
C LEU A 218 15.69 2.12 -6.82
N ASP A 219 15.96 3.34 -7.30
CA ASP A 219 16.40 4.45 -6.45
C ASP A 219 15.23 5.32 -5.96
N ARG A 220 14.07 5.09 -6.52
CA ARG A 220 12.79 5.75 -6.18
C ARG A 220 11.66 4.82 -6.60
N ASP A 221 10.47 5.06 -6.08
CA ASP A 221 9.29 4.26 -6.42
C ASP A 221 9.03 4.30 -7.92
N ILE A 222 8.60 3.16 -8.48
CA ILE A 222 8.09 3.13 -9.84
C ILE A 222 6.65 3.63 -9.80
N ILE A 223 6.38 4.71 -10.52
CA ILE A 223 5.04 5.29 -10.61
C ILE A 223 4.59 5.25 -12.06
N VAL A 224 3.43 4.65 -12.30
CA VAL A 224 2.78 4.66 -13.62
C VAL A 224 1.41 5.31 -13.45
N ASP A 225 1.20 6.41 -14.18
CA ASP A 225 -0.05 7.15 -14.20
C ASP A 225 -0.79 6.84 -15.51
N THR A 226 -2.02 6.38 -15.38
CA THR A 226 -2.93 6.12 -16.49
C THR A 226 -3.93 7.27 -16.58
N GLN A 227 -3.85 8.05 -17.64
CA GLN A 227 -4.76 9.18 -17.90
C GLN A 227 -6.10 8.61 -18.37
N LEU A 228 -7.17 8.95 -17.67
CA LEU A 228 -8.53 8.53 -18.04
C LEU A 228 -9.09 9.40 -19.19
N ALA A 229 -9.89 8.81 -20.06
CA ALA A 229 -10.56 9.54 -21.13
C ALA A 229 -11.66 10.46 -20.56
N GLU A 230 -11.82 11.64 -21.11
CA GLU A 230 -12.87 12.60 -20.68
C GLU A 230 -14.29 12.03 -20.88
N SER A 231 -14.46 11.18 -21.89
CA SER A 231 -15.75 10.55 -22.23
C SER A 231 -16.02 9.26 -21.47
N ARG A 232 -15.17 8.90 -20.49
CA ARG A 232 -15.32 7.64 -19.77
C ARG A 232 -16.62 7.55 -18.99
N SER A 233 -17.11 6.34 -18.83
CA SER A 233 -18.22 6.05 -17.92
C SER A 233 -17.79 6.34 -16.47
N ASN A 234 -18.67 6.95 -15.68
CA ASN A 234 -18.43 7.13 -14.25
C ASN A 234 -18.68 5.85 -13.44
N THR A 235 -19.14 4.79 -14.09
CA THR A 235 -19.38 3.49 -13.45
C THR A 235 -18.75 2.40 -14.30
N ILE A 236 -17.87 1.62 -13.68
CA ILE A 236 -17.21 0.49 -14.32
C ILE A 236 -17.60 -0.78 -13.53
N LEU A 237 -17.99 -1.81 -14.27
CA LEU A 237 -18.35 -3.10 -13.67
C LEU A 237 -17.38 -4.17 -14.16
N ALA A 238 -16.83 -4.91 -13.23
CA ALA A 238 -16.09 -6.13 -13.51
C ALA A 238 -16.90 -7.31 -12.94
N VAL A 239 -17.15 -8.32 -13.77
CA VAL A 239 -18.02 -9.44 -13.43
C VAL A 239 -17.24 -10.75 -13.60
N GLU A 240 -17.21 -11.53 -12.56
CA GLU A 240 -16.71 -12.91 -12.54
C GLU A 240 -17.87 -13.83 -12.16
N SER A 241 -17.70 -15.15 -12.31
CA SER A 241 -18.79 -16.12 -12.11
C SER A 241 -19.55 -15.97 -10.78
N ASN A 242 -18.86 -15.61 -9.70
CA ASN A 242 -19.44 -15.53 -8.36
C ASN A 242 -19.19 -14.18 -7.67
N ALA A 243 -18.73 -13.17 -8.43
CA ALA A 243 -18.40 -11.86 -7.84
C ALA A 243 -18.66 -10.73 -8.84
N VAL A 244 -19.06 -9.59 -8.31
CA VAL A 244 -19.18 -8.34 -9.09
C VAL A 244 -18.43 -7.25 -8.34
N MET A 245 -17.55 -6.55 -9.03
CA MET A 245 -16.91 -5.34 -8.53
C MET A 245 -17.47 -4.15 -9.28
N ALA A 246 -17.99 -3.16 -8.56
CA ALA A 246 -18.49 -1.92 -9.12
C ALA A 246 -17.61 -0.76 -8.63
N SER A 247 -17.08 0.02 -9.56
CA SER A 247 -16.32 1.22 -9.27
C SER A 247 -17.12 2.41 -9.77
N PHE A 248 -17.43 3.36 -8.90
CA PHE A 248 -18.17 4.57 -9.24
C PHE A 248 -17.37 5.80 -8.88
N THR A 249 -17.13 6.66 -9.87
CA THR A 249 -16.43 7.94 -9.69
C THR A 249 -17.37 9.07 -10.15
N PRO A 250 -18.01 9.78 -9.21
CA PRO A 250 -18.91 10.87 -9.61
C PRO A 250 -18.16 11.97 -10.35
N ASN A 251 -18.75 12.50 -11.39
CA ASN A 251 -18.22 13.64 -12.13
C ASN A 251 -19.01 14.90 -11.81
N GLU A 252 -18.54 16.03 -12.29
CA GLU A 252 -19.16 17.33 -12.03
C GLU A 252 -20.62 17.39 -12.53
N GLN A 253 -20.96 16.66 -13.60
CA GLN A 253 -22.32 16.63 -14.13
C GLN A 253 -23.28 15.86 -13.21
N ASP A 254 -22.79 14.81 -12.56
CA ASP A 254 -23.58 14.06 -11.56
C ASP A 254 -23.95 14.96 -10.37
N CYS A 255 -23.03 15.86 -10.01
CA CYS A 255 -23.23 16.84 -8.94
C CYS A 255 -24.10 18.03 -9.36
N GLN A 256 -24.18 18.31 -10.67
CA GLN A 256 -24.93 19.48 -11.18
C GLN A 256 -26.45 19.27 -11.24
N ARG A 257 -26.94 18.03 -11.20
CA ARG A 257 -28.37 17.73 -11.22
C ARG A 257 -29.15 18.34 -10.05
N THR A 258 -28.44 18.83 -9.04
CA THR A 258 -29.03 19.48 -7.88
C THR A 258 -28.98 21.01 -7.92
N LYS A 259 -28.34 21.61 -8.96
CA LYS A 259 -28.15 23.09 -9.00
C LYS A 259 -29.43 23.90 -9.25
N ASP A 260 -30.52 23.25 -9.65
CA ASP A 260 -31.80 23.95 -9.89
C ASP A 260 -32.58 24.20 -8.57
N ASN A 261 -32.14 23.67 -7.44
CA ASN A 261 -32.74 23.95 -6.13
C ASN A 261 -31.98 25.12 -5.48
N LYS A 262 -32.64 26.25 -5.41
CA LYS A 262 -32.11 27.47 -4.79
C LYS A 262 -31.87 27.37 -3.27
N ASP A 263 -32.26 26.26 -2.67
CA ASP A 263 -32.20 26.04 -1.22
C ASP A 263 -31.21 24.97 -0.80
N ILE A 264 -30.15 24.73 -1.62
CA ILE A 264 -29.11 23.77 -1.23
C ILE A 264 -28.30 24.36 -0.08
N THR A 265 -28.34 23.68 1.05
CA THR A 265 -27.54 23.99 2.23
C THR A 265 -26.37 23.00 2.32
N ASN A 266 -25.17 23.51 2.42
CA ASN A 266 -23.99 22.65 2.59
C ASN A 266 -24.02 21.99 3.97
N GLU A 267 -23.69 20.72 4.03
CA GLU A 267 -23.64 19.95 5.26
C GLU A 267 -22.22 19.42 5.47
N PHE A 268 -21.64 19.68 6.62
CA PHE A 268 -20.28 19.32 6.99
C PHE A 268 -20.31 18.40 8.21
N ILE A 269 -19.84 17.17 8.05
CA ILE A 269 -19.70 16.23 9.16
C ILE A 269 -18.19 15.96 9.33
N PHE A 270 -17.65 16.37 10.47
CA PHE A 270 -16.24 16.14 10.83
C PHE A 270 -16.15 14.89 11.68
N VAL A 271 -15.36 13.92 11.24
CA VAL A 271 -15.09 12.70 12.01
C VAL A 271 -13.66 12.80 12.53
N VAL A 272 -13.50 12.82 13.85
CA VAL A 272 -12.22 13.12 14.50
C VAL A 272 -11.78 11.92 15.33
N ASP A 273 -10.61 11.39 15.00
CA ASP A 273 -9.96 10.33 15.77
C ASP A 273 -9.37 10.93 17.06
N CYS A 274 -9.83 10.38 18.20
CA CYS A 274 -9.34 10.72 19.54
C CYS A 274 -8.82 9.45 20.26
N SER A 275 -8.44 8.42 19.49
CA SER A 275 -7.88 7.19 20.03
C SER A 275 -6.50 7.42 20.67
N GLY A 276 -6.02 6.44 21.45
CA GLY A 276 -4.75 6.56 22.18
C GLY A 276 -3.54 6.80 21.28
N SER A 277 -3.56 6.33 20.03
CA SER A 277 -2.46 6.56 19.07
C SER A 277 -2.32 8.04 18.66
N MET A 278 -3.37 8.85 18.86
CA MET A 278 -3.33 10.27 18.57
C MET A 278 -2.51 11.08 19.61
N ASP A 279 -2.16 10.48 20.75
CA ASP A 279 -1.26 11.10 21.74
C ASP A 279 0.18 11.17 21.23
N GLU A 280 0.55 10.30 20.29
CA GLU A 280 1.90 10.24 19.74
C GLU A 280 2.16 11.40 18.77
N GLU A 281 3.37 11.88 18.74
CA GLU A 281 3.81 12.91 17.78
C GLU A 281 2.95 14.17 17.75
N ASN A 282 2.26 14.46 18.84
CA ASN A 282 1.40 15.65 18.97
C ASN A 282 0.24 15.69 17.96
N LYS A 283 -0.21 14.53 17.47
CA LYS A 283 -1.23 14.43 16.41
C LYS A 283 -2.58 15.06 16.85
N ILE A 284 -3.00 14.80 18.08
CA ILE A 284 -4.28 15.32 18.57
C ILE A 284 -4.27 16.87 18.65
N GLU A 285 -3.17 17.47 19.01
CA GLU A 285 -3.05 18.93 19.05
C GLU A 285 -3.09 19.53 17.63
N LEU A 286 -2.44 18.86 16.66
CA LEU A 286 -2.50 19.27 15.26
C LEU A 286 -3.93 19.16 14.71
N ALA A 287 -4.63 18.05 15.04
CA ALA A 287 -6.04 17.86 14.66
C ALA A 287 -6.92 18.96 15.27
N ARG A 288 -6.70 19.30 16.53
CA ARG A 288 -7.43 20.37 17.23
C ARG A 288 -7.23 21.73 16.53
N GLN A 289 -6.01 22.06 16.17
CA GLN A 289 -5.69 23.31 15.49
C GLN A 289 -6.34 23.37 14.10
N ALA A 290 -6.26 22.26 13.34
CA ALA A 290 -6.89 22.16 12.03
C ALA A 290 -8.41 22.33 12.14
N MET A 291 -9.05 21.65 13.10
CA MET A 291 -10.48 21.75 13.32
C MET A 291 -10.93 23.18 13.65
N LEU A 292 -10.17 23.91 14.47
CA LEU A 292 -10.50 25.31 14.79
C LEU A 292 -10.43 26.20 13.53
N LEU A 293 -9.47 25.93 12.64
CA LEU A 293 -9.39 26.64 11.35
C LEU A 293 -10.57 26.30 10.45
N PHE A 294 -10.91 25.00 10.32
CA PHE A 294 -12.05 24.57 9.51
C PHE A 294 -13.35 25.22 10.01
N LEU A 295 -13.61 25.18 11.31
CA LEU A 295 -14.84 25.76 11.88
C LEU A 295 -14.95 27.24 11.52
N LYS A 296 -13.86 27.98 11.61
CA LYS A 296 -13.86 29.42 11.30
C LYS A 296 -14.03 29.71 9.80
N SER A 297 -13.81 28.73 8.94
CA SER A 297 -13.93 28.89 7.48
C SER A 297 -15.29 28.42 6.94
N LEU A 298 -16.16 27.85 7.79
CA LEU A 298 -17.44 27.35 7.36
C LEU A 298 -18.36 28.49 6.86
N PRO A 299 -19.12 28.26 5.77
CA PRO A 299 -20.12 29.22 5.33
C PRO A 299 -21.22 29.43 6.36
N VAL A 300 -21.70 30.66 6.46
CA VAL A 300 -22.82 30.98 7.34
C VAL A 300 -24.08 30.21 6.88
N ASN A 301 -24.84 29.72 7.83
CA ASN A 301 -26.07 28.93 7.63
C ASN A 301 -25.84 27.56 6.98
N CYS A 302 -24.61 27.08 6.88
CA CYS A 302 -24.40 25.66 6.57
C CYS A 302 -24.85 24.79 7.76
N HIS A 303 -24.93 23.49 7.54
CA HIS A 303 -25.18 22.53 8.60
C HIS A 303 -23.87 21.84 9.01
N LEU A 304 -23.70 21.52 10.29
CA LEU A 304 -22.52 20.81 10.75
C LEU A 304 -22.84 19.79 11.82
N ASN A 305 -21.96 18.80 11.96
CA ASN A 305 -21.81 17.99 13.16
C ASN A 305 -20.33 17.61 13.32
N ILE A 306 -19.95 17.28 14.55
CA ILE A 306 -18.62 16.75 14.87
C ILE A 306 -18.85 15.43 15.60
N VAL A 307 -18.27 14.35 15.03
CA VAL A 307 -18.26 13.03 15.65
C VAL A 307 -16.83 12.73 16.05
N ARG A 308 -16.57 12.59 17.33
CA ARG A 308 -15.27 12.15 17.82
C ARG A 308 -15.35 10.70 18.27
N PHE A 309 -14.29 9.94 18.04
CA PHE A 309 -14.25 8.53 18.39
C PHE A 309 -12.89 8.13 18.97
N GLY A 310 -12.91 7.09 19.78
CA GLY A 310 -11.77 6.44 20.40
C GLY A 310 -12.23 5.09 20.88
N SER A 311 -12.16 4.81 22.19
CA SER A 311 -12.79 3.61 22.78
C SER A 311 -14.32 3.64 22.68
N ASN A 312 -14.89 4.83 22.63
CA ASN A 312 -16.31 5.11 22.40
C ASN A 312 -16.44 6.17 21.31
N HIS A 313 -17.65 6.61 21.07
CA HIS A 313 -17.89 7.75 20.17
C HIS A 313 -18.87 8.73 20.79
N GLN A 314 -18.75 9.98 20.37
CA GLN A 314 -19.63 11.07 20.82
C GLN A 314 -19.87 12.05 19.69
N SER A 315 -21.14 12.38 19.45
CA SER A 315 -21.52 13.42 18.50
C SER A 315 -21.79 14.73 19.23
N LEU A 316 -21.46 15.85 18.61
CA LEU A 316 -21.77 17.18 19.14
C LEU A 316 -23.28 17.40 19.23
N PHE A 317 -24.01 17.01 18.20
CA PHE A 317 -25.47 17.10 18.16
C PHE A 317 -26.08 15.71 18.02
N SER A 318 -27.25 15.49 18.63
CA SER A 318 -28.00 14.23 18.52
C SER A 318 -28.63 14.03 17.14
N GLU A 319 -28.97 15.11 16.47
CA GLU A 319 -29.41 15.08 15.07
C GLU A 319 -28.19 14.83 14.15
N THR A 320 -28.46 14.44 12.90
CA THR A 320 -27.42 14.23 11.93
C THR A 320 -26.52 15.46 11.80
N THR A 321 -27.14 16.66 11.69
CA THR A 321 -26.43 17.95 11.67
C THR A 321 -27.34 19.05 12.24
N ALA A 322 -26.73 20.15 12.64
CA ALA A 322 -27.42 21.35 13.12
C ALA A 322 -26.94 22.59 12.35
N VAL A 323 -27.77 23.61 12.25
CA VAL A 323 -27.41 24.85 11.54
C VAL A 323 -26.21 25.53 12.19
N TYR A 324 -25.24 25.94 11.39
CA TYR A 324 -24.06 26.67 11.84
C TYR A 324 -24.45 28.14 12.10
N ASN A 325 -24.79 28.39 13.35
CA ASN A 325 -25.09 29.73 13.86
C ASN A 325 -24.16 30.04 15.04
N GLU A 326 -24.26 31.23 15.60
CA GLU A 326 -23.35 31.67 16.68
C GLU A 326 -23.30 30.72 17.87
N VAL A 327 -24.46 30.21 18.30
CA VAL A 327 -24.54 29.29 19.47
C VAL A 327 -23.88 27.95 19.12
N ASN A 328 -24.22 27.39 17.98
CA ASN A 328 -23.70 26.09 17.56
C ASN A 328 -22.19 26.16 17.20
N ALA A 329 -21.73 27.31 16.69
CA ALA A 329 -20.30 27.56 16.47
C ALA A 329 -19.52 27.57 17.80
N GLN A 330 -20.07 28.22 18.85
CA GLN A 330 -19.47 28.22 20.19
C GLN A 330 -19.40 26.81 20.76
N ASN A 331 -20.47 26.01 20.60
CA ASN A 331 -20.51 24.62 21.05
C ASN A 331 -19.44 23.77 20.31
N ALA A 332 -19.33 23.96 19.02
CA ALA A 332 -18.32 23.25 18.19
C ALA A 332 -16.88 23.62 18.58
N GLU A 333 -16.63 24.92 18.83
CA GLU A 333 -15.31 25.37 19.32
C GLU A 333 -14.99 24.77 20.70
N GLN A 334 -15.98 24.75 21.58
CA GLN A 334 -15.80 24.21 22.92
C GLN A 334 -15.49 22.72 22.87
N LEU A 335 -16.25 21.94 22.09
CA LEU A 335 -15.96 20.51 21.89
C LEU A 335 -14.54 20.31 21.29
N THR A 336 -14.17 21.13 20.31
CA THR A 336 -12.86 21.05 19.67
C THR A 336 -11.72 21.34 20.65
N LYS A 337 -11.89 22.24 21.58
CA LYS A 337 -10.93 22.49 22.65
C LYS A 337 -10.73 21.28 23.58
N UNK A 338 -11.61 20.57 23.53
CA UNK A 338 -11.63 19.59 24.19
C UNK A 338 -11.30 18.41 23.66
N LEU A 339 -10.84 18.35 22.65
CA LEU A 339 -10.37 17.12 21.96
C LEU A 339 -9.24 16.42 22.69
N LEU A 340 -8.52 17.11 23.50
CA LEU A 340 -7.44 16.54 24.33
C LEU A 340 -7.98 15.61 25.44
N GLU A 341 -9.27 15.66 25.73
CA GLU A 341 -9.90 14.77 26.71
C GLU A 341 -10.26 13.44 26.04
N LYS A 342 -9.74 12.35 26.56
CA LYS A 342 -9.97 11.00 26.02
C LYS A 342 -11.44 10.60 26.13
N ILE A 343 -11.92 9.85 25.14
CA ILE A 343 -13.25 9.27 25.09
C ILE A 343 -13.19 7.77 25.37
#